data_e47693f5411b489e27d1f7ee9f726a2e
#
_entry.id   e47693f5411b489e27d1f7ee9f726a2e
#
_cell.length_a   1.000
_cell.length_b   1.000
_cell.length_c   1.000
_cell.angle_alpha   90.00
_cell.angle_beta   90.00
_cell.angle_gamma   90.00
#
_symmetry.space_group_name_H-M   'P 1'
#
loop_
_entity.id
_entity.type
_entity.pdbx_description
1 polymer ?
#
loop_
_entity_poly.entity_id
_entity_poly.type
_entity_poly.pdbx_seq_one_letter_code
_entity_poly.pdbx_strand_id
1 'polypeptide(L)'
;MRELAEFAVPSYVIGVAAALVAGGLAAFAGQPFGWAVITGLALGIPIAVLGAGYSTLVGLQKAPVGVFAPAAAYWFVAFPVAMLVHSIVTEWLFTGGPGLPSGPLWQFLLYNALLSMGFAIGFIWSHEFLGRQWWPRIRDHNRYARTCVEEYKGLAIALQERKDATARNRAEKRRQRAEAREARSAAPRA
;
A
#
# COMPACT_ATOMS: atom_id res chain seq x y z
N MET A 1 -18.16 -0.30 14.48
CA MET A 1 -17.09 0.72 14.38
C MET A 1 -15.78 0.27 15.02
N ARG A 2 -15.77 -0.29 16.24
CA ARG A 2 -14.55 -0.76 16.91
C ARG A 2 -13.73 -1.76 16.08
N GLU A 3 -14.36 -2.77 15.49
CA GLU A 3 -13.68 -3.78 14.67
C GLU A 3 -12.97 -3.17 13.44
N LEU A 4 -13.60 -2.17 12.77
CA LEU A 4 -12.96 -1.49 11.64
C LEU A 4 -11.78 -0.63 12.07
N ALA A 5 -11.88 0.07 13.21
CA ALA A 5 -10.77 0.84 13.74
C ALA A 5 -9.57 -0.05 14.11
N GLU A 6 -9.84 -1.19 14.73
CA GLU A 6 -8.82 -2.20 15.07
C GLU A 6 -8.21 -2.84 13.81
N PHE A 7 -9.04 -3.11 12.80
CA PHE A 7 -8.58 -3.63 11.51
C PHE A 7 -7.67 -2.63 10.77
N ALA A 8 -7.91 -1.31 10.93
CA ALA A 8 -7.17 -0.23 10.29
C ALA A 8 -5.84 0.13 10.98
N VAL A 9 -5.43 -0.55 12.05
CA VAL A 9 -4.16 -0.30 12.77
C VAL A 9 -2.95 -0.20 11.83
N PRO A 10 -2.77 -1.06 10.80
CA PRO A 10 -1.69 -0.88 9.83
C PRO A 10 -1.63 0.52 9.20
N SER A 11 -2.78 1.08 8.84
CA SER A 11 -2.86 2.43 8.26
C SER A 11 -2.51 3.53 9.26
N TYR A 12 -2.88 3.37 10.53
CA TYR A 12 -2.49 4.33 11.57
C TYR A 12 -0.97 4.33 11.79
N VAL A 13 -0.34 3.15 11.78
CA VAL A 13 1.13 3.03 11.86
C VAL A 13 1.81 3.72 10.67
N ILE A 14 1.26 3.58 9.46
CA ILE A 14 1.78 4.29 8.27
C ILE A 14 1.63 5.81 8.43
N GLY A 15 0.49 6.28 8.95
CA GLY A 15 0.28 7.70 9.23
C GLY A 15 1.27 8.26 10.24
N VAL A 16 1.55 7.50 11.32
CA VAL A 16 2.60 7.85 12.31
C VAL A 16 3.98 7.90 11.65
N ALA A 17 4.32 6.92 10.80
CA ALA A 17 5.58 6.93 10.07
C ALA A 17 5.68 8.15 9.14
N ALA A 18 4.60 8.51 8.42
CA ALA A 18 4.56 9.69 7.59
C ALA A 18 4.75 10.98 8.41
N ALA A 19 4.13 11.07 9.61
CA ALA A 19 4.31 12.18 10.54
C ALA A 19 5.77 12.32 10.98
N LEU A 20 6.40 11.20 11.35
CA LEU A 20 7.80 11.19 11.78
C LEU A 20 8.76 11.60 10.65
N VAL A 21 8.50 11.14 9.43
CA VAL A 21 9.32 11.52 8.27
C VAL A 21 9.16 13.00 7.96
N ALA A 22 7.93 13.51 7.86
CA ALA A 22 7.69 14.91 7.53
C ALA A 22 8.21 15.86 8.63
N GLY A 23 7.92 15.55 9.90
CA GLY A 23 8.42 16.31 11.03
C GLY A 23 9.95 16.23 11.17
N GLY A 24 10.52 15.04 10.97
CA GLY A 24 11.96 14.83 10.99
C GLY A 24 12.69 15.63 9.91
N LEU A 25 12.16 15.64 8.68
CA LEU A 25 12.71 16.45 7.58
C LEU A 25 12.60 17.95 7.88
N ALA A 26 11.47 18.41 8.46
CA ALA A 26 11.30 19.80 8.86
C ALA A 26 12.31 20.21 9.95
N ALA A 27 12.53 19.36 10.95
CA ALA A 27 13.53 19.58 11.98
C ALA A 27 14.96 19.58 11.40
N PHE A 28 15.26 18.64 10.50
CA PHE A 28 16.55 18.59 9.79
C PHE A 28 16.81 19.82 8.94
N ALA A 29 15.74 20.39 8.35
CA ALA A 29 15.81 21.67 7.61
C ALA A 29 15.97 22.90 8.52
N GLY A 30 16.15 22.72 9.83
CA GLY A 30 16.36 23.79 10.80
C GLY A 30 15.09 24.45 11.32
N GLN A 31 13.91 23.86 11.09
CA GLN A 31 12.67 24.39 11.65
C GLN A 31 12.62 24.21 13.18
N PRO A 32 12.05 25.17 13.93
CA PRO A 32 11.83 25.02 15.36
C PRO A 32 11.05 23.73 15.68
N PHE A 33 11.39 23.07 16.79
CA PHE A 33 10.81 21.76 17.14
C PHE A 33 9.26 21.74 17.11
N GLY A 34 8.61 22.79 17.66
CA GLY A 34 7.14 22.90 17.62
C GLY A 34 6.59 22.92 16.20
N TRP A 35 7.24 23.60 15.27
CA TRP A 35 6.84 23.67 13.87
C TRP A 35 7.08 22.34 13.15
N ALA A 36 8.17 21.66 13.46
CA ALA A 36 8.44 20.32 12.93
C ALA A 36 7.36 19.31 13.36
N VAL A 37 6.93 19.37 14.63
CA VAL A 37 5.83 18.53 15.14
C VAL A 37 4.51 18.85 14.42
N ILE A 38 4.18 20.13 14.27
CA ILE A 38 2.97 20.55 13.56
C ILE A 38 2.98 20.06 12.11
N THR A 39 4.10 20.25 11.39
CA THR A 39 4.29 19.79 10.02
C THR A 39 4.09 18.27 9.91
N GLY A 40 4.68 17.53 10.85
CA GLY A 40 4.51 16.07 10.92
C GLY A 40 3.06 15.65 11.12
N LEU A 41 2.38 16.22 12.12
CA LEU A 41 0.99 15.87 12.42
C LEU A 41 0.03 16.30 11.31
N ALA A 42 0.25 17.47 10.70
CA ALA A 42 -0.54 17.99 9.60
C ALA A 42 -0.54 17.06 8.36
N LEU A 43 0.52 16.27 8.16
CA LEU A 43 0.57 15.23 7.12
C LEU A 43 0.11 13.88 7.65
N GLY A 44 0.62 13.45 8.79
CA GLY A 44 0.39 12.10 9.30
C GLY A 44 -1.05 11.79 9.64
N ILE A 45 -1.80 12.77 10.20
CA ILE A 45 -3.21 12.58 10.54
C ILE A 45 -4.07 12.35 9.28
N PRO A 46 -4.02 13.19 8.23
CA PRO A 46 -4.73 12.92 6.99
C PRO A 46 -4.37 11.57 6.35
N ILE A 47 -3.08 11.21 6.32
CA ILE A 47 -2.62 9.91 5.81
C ILE A 47 -3.22 8.75 6.63
N ALA A 48 -3.23 8.86 7.97
CA ALA A 48 -3.82 7.84 8.84
C ALA A 48 -5.33 7.66 8.59
N VAL A 49 -6.07 8.76 8.51
CA VAL A 49 -7.53 8.77 8.30
C VAL A 49 -7.88 8.21 6.92
N LEU A 50 -7.23 8.69 5.86
CA LEU A 50 -7.45 8.21 4.50
C LEU A 50 -6.97 6.76 4.36
N GLY A 51 -5.86 6.40 4.98
CA GLY A 51 -5.41 5.00 5.04
C GLY A 51 -6.41 4.08 5.73
N ALA A 52 -7.04 4.53 6.83
CA ALA A 52 -8.13 3.79 7.48
C ALA A 52 -9.35 3.64 6.55
N GLY A 53 -9.63 4.66 5.72
CA GLY A 53 -10.60 4.57 4.63
C GLY A 53 -10.27 3.44 3.64
N TYR A 54 -9.02 3.35 3.20
CA TYR A 54 -8.56 2.24 2.35
C TYR A 54 -8.69 0.89 3.05
N SER A 55 -8.25 0.77 4.31
CA SER A 55 -8.44 -0.44 5.12
C SER A 55 -9.91 -0.85 5.18
N THR A 56 -10.82 0.12 5.29
CA THR A 56 -12.27 -0.16 5.28
C THR A 56 -12.72 -0.77 3.95
N LEU A 57 -12.22 -0.28 2.81
CA LEU A 57 -12.52 -0.88 1.50
C LEU A 57 -12.02 -2.32 1.41
N VAL A 58 -10.82 -2.60 1.93
CA VAL A 58 -10.26 -3.96 2.00
C VAL A 58 -11.12 -4.83 2.92
N GLY A 59 -11.42 -4.38 4.12
CA GLY A 59 -12.25 -5.13 5.08
C GLY A 59 -13.67 -5.42 4.58
N LEU A 60 -14.23 -4.53 3.77
CA LEU A 60 -15.54 -4.72 3.11
C LEU A 60 -15.44 -5.48 1.79
N GLN A 61 -14.30 -6.05 1.45
CA GLN A 61 -14.04 -6.80 0.21
C GLN A 61 -14.31 -5.99 -1.08
N LYS A 62 -14.23 -4.65 -1.00
CA LYS A 62 -14.33 -3.76 -2.17
C LYS A 62 -12.99 -3.52 -2.86
N ALA A 63 -11.90 -3.80 -2.16
CA ALA A 63 -10.55 -3.81 -2.69
C ALA A 63 -9.88 -5.13 -2.30
N PRO A 64 -9.41 -5.95 -3.25
CA PRO A 64 -8.77 -7.21 -2.97
C PRO A 64 -7.40 -6.98 -2.31
N VAL A 65 -7.02 -7.86 -1.38
CA VAL A 65 -5.72 -7.82 -0.71
C VAL A 65 -4.59 -8.09 -1.69
N GLY A 66 -3.46 -7.41 -1.52
CA GLY A 66 -2.26 -7.65 -2.32
C GLY A 66 -2.32 -7.19 -3.78
N VAL A 67 -3.38 -6.49 -4.19
CA VAL A 67 -3.52 -5.97 -5.55
C VAL A 67 -3.22 -4.48 -5.60
N PHE A 68 -2.21 -4.10 -6.39
CA PHE A 68 -1.74 -2.71 -6.46
C PHE A 68 -2.74 -1.75 -7.10
N ALA A 69 -3.44 -2.16 -8.16
CA ALA A 69 -4.28 -1.25 -8.95
C ALA A 69 -5.38 -0.53 -8.14
N PRO A 70 -6.17 -1.19 -7.27
CA PRO A 70 -7.14 -0.51 -6.42
C PRO A 70 -6.49 0.48 -5.44
N ALA A 71 -5.33 0.13 -4.86
CA ALA A 71 -4.59 1.02 -3.99
C ALA A 71 -4.08 2.25 -4.74
N ALA A 72 -3.54 2.07 -5.95
CA ALA A 72 -3.08 3.17 -6.79
C ALA A 72 -4.24 4.11 -7.16
N ALA A 73 -5.39 3.57 -7.57
CA ALA A 73 -6.58 4.36 -7.89
C ALA A 73 -7.11 5.13 -6.68
N TYR A 74 -7.13 4.51 -5.50
CA TYR A 74 -7.52 5.17 -4.27
C TYR A 74 -6.57 6.32 -3.91
N TRP A 75 -5.27 6.05 -3.89
CA TRP A 75 -4.27 7.05 -3.50
C TRP A 75 -4.05 8.14 -4.55
N PHE A 76 -4.39 7.88 -5.81
CA PHE A 76 -4.41 8.92 -6.85
C PHE A 76 -5.32 10.10 -6.48
N VAL A 77 -6.39 9.85 -5.72
CA VAL A 77 -7.31 10.87 -5.20
C VAL A 77 -6.99 11.24 -3.74
N ALA A 78 -6.76 10.24 -2.89
CA ALA A 78 -6.60 10.44 -1.45
C ALA A 78 -5.31 11.20 -1.10
N PHE A 79 -4.20 10.95 -1.80
CA PHE A 79 -2.94 11.62 -1.52
C PHE A 79 -2.97 13.14 -1.82
N PRO A 80 -3.49 13.61 -2.98
CA PRO A 80 -3.70 15.04 -3.20
C PRO A 80 -4.57 15.70 -2.13
N VAL A 81 -5.60 15.00 -1.63
CA VAL A 81 -6.45 15.49 -0.53
C VAL A 81 -5.63 15.61 0.76
N ALA A 82 -4.84 14.60 1.11
CA ALA A 82 -3.95 14.66 2.28
C ALA A 82 -2.96 15.83 2.20
N MET A 83 -2.35 16.04 1.02
CA MET A 83 -1.41 17.14 0.77
C MET A 83 -2.09 18.50 0.81
N LEU A 84 -3.33 18.60 0.34
CA LEU A 84 -4.11 19.83 0.43
C LEU A 84 -4.42 20.20 1.89
N VAL A 85 -4.88 19.22 2.68
CA VAL A 85 -5.11 19.41 4.12
C VAL A 85 -3.81 19.82 4.82
N HIS A 86 -2.70 19.13 4.53
CA HIS A 86 -1.39 19.49 5.07
C HIS A 86 -1.00 20.93 4.74
N SER A 87 -1.13 21.34 3.48
CA SER A 87 -0.80 22.70 3.02
C SER A 87 -1.66 23.75 3.73
N ILE A 88 -2.96 23.56 3.79
CA ILE A 88 -3.88 24.51 4.44
C ILE A 88 -3.59 24.62 5.94
N VAL A 89 -3.40 23.50 6.62
CA VAL A 89 -3.16 23.49 8.08
C VAL A 89 -1.82 24.15 8.42
N THR A 90 -0.75 23.83 7.68
CA THR A 90 0.56 24.42 7.93
C THR A 90 0.57 25.91 7.63
N GLU A 91 0.00 26.34 6.51
CA GLU A 91 -0.10 27.76 6.17
C GLU A 91 -0.89 28.54 7.22
N TRP A 92 -2.07 28.03 7.60
CA TRP A 92 -2.89 28.66 8.63
C TRP A 92 -2.21 28.79 9.98
N LEU A 93 -1.50 27.77 10.42
CA LEU A 93 -0.80 27.80 11.71
C LEU A 93 0.46 28.69 11.70
N PHE A 94 1.12 28.82 10.55
CA PHE A 94 2.37 29.59 10.45
C PHE A 94 2.15 31.05 10.08
N THR A 95 1.10 31.37 9.32
CA THR A 95 0.84 32.74 8.84
C THR A 95 -0.38 33.42 9.46
N GLY A 96 -1.22 32.63 10.19
CA GLY A 96 -2.46 33.13 10.82
C GLY A 96 -3.64 33.28 9.85
N GLY A 97 -3.48 32.86 8.59
CA GLY A 97 -4.54 32.91 7.57
C GLY A 97 -4.67 31.62 6.78
N PRO A 98 -5.89 31.27 6.30
CA PRO A 98 -6.08 30.08 5.47
C PRO A 98 -5.36 30.28 4.14
N GLY A 99 -4.19 29.62 3.99
CA GLY A 99 -3.42 29.59 2.75
C GLY A 99 -3.89 28.45 1.86
N LEU A 100 -4.40 28.80 0.69
CA LEU A 100 -4.45 27.85 -0.41
C LEU A 100 -3.06 27.80 -1.06
N PRO A 101 -2.68 26.64 -1.65
CA PRO A 101 -1.43 26.54 -2.38
C PRO A 101 -1.27 27.68 -3.40
N SER A 102 -0.09 28.26 -3.49
CA SER A 102 0.20 29.33 -4.46
C SER A 102 0.02 28.79 -5.88
N GLY A 103 -0.85 29.41 -6.65
CA GLY A 103 -1.16 29.02 -8.03
C GLY A 103 -2.51 28.27 -8.19
N PRO A 104 -2.82 27.83 -9.41
CA PRO A 104 -4.10 27.15 -9.68
C PRO A 104 -4.21 25.84 -8.93
N LEU A 105 -5.30 25.64 -8.18
CA LEU A 105 -5.55 24.45 -7.37
C LEU A 105 -5.44 23.15 -8.18
N TRP A 106 -5.88 23.14 -9.44
CA TRP A 106 -5.80 21.95 -10.30
C TRP A 106 -4.36 21.52 -10.57
N GLN A 107 -3.41 22.47 -10.69
CA GLN A 107 -1.99 22.14 -10.88
C GLN A 107 -1.42 21.47 -9.62
N PHE A 108 -1.74 22.00 -8.44
CA PHE A 108 -1.37 21.39 -7.17
C PHE A 108 -1.93 19.96 -7.04
N LEU A 109 -3.21 19.78 -7.34
CA LEU A 109 -3.85 18.46 -7.26
C LEU A 109 -3.24 17.48 -8.27
N LEU A 110 -3.04 17.91 -9.52
CA LEU A 110 -2.44 17.07 -10.57
C LEU A 110 -1.00 16.66 -10.22
N TYR A 111 -0.19 17.62 -9.76
CA TYR A 111 1.18 17.34 -9.33
C TYR A 111 1.22 16.27 -8.22
N ASN A 112 0.40 16.45 -7.19
CA ASN A 112 0.31 15.50 -6.09
C ASN A 112 -0.32 14.16 -6.52
N ALA A 113 -1.24 14.15 -7.47
CA ALA A 113 -1.78 12.92 -8.06
C ALA A 113 -0.69 12.11 -8.79
N LEU A 114 0.21 12.76 -9.51
CA LEU A 114 1.37 12.09 -10.13
C LEU A 114 2.34 11.54 -9.07
N LEU A 115 2.64 12.32 -8.03
CA LEU A 115 3.49 11.85 -6.92
C LEU A 115 2.86 10.69 -6.14
N SER A 116 1.53 10.61 -6.10
CA SER A 116 0.80 9.57 -5.37
C SER A 116 1.11 8.16 -5.85
N MET A 117 1.55 7.99 -7.10
CA MET A 117 1.92 6.67 -7.64
C MET A 117 3.10 6.06 -6.87
N GLY A 118 4.13 6.86 -6.57
CA GLY A 118 5.25 6.44 -5.73
C GLY A 118 4.81 6.15 -4.29
N PHE A 119 3.98 7.04 -3.73
CA PHE A 119 3.42 6.84 -2.40
C PHE A 119 2.56 5.57 -2.32
N ALA A 120 1.72 5.29 -3.31
CA ALA A 120 0.86 4.12 -3.34
C ALA A 120 1.64 2.80 -3.31
N ILE A 121 2.80 2.73 -3.96
CA ILE A 121 3.70 1.56 -3.90
C ILE A 121 4.20 1.33 -2.46
N GLY A 122 4.70 2.37 -1.82
CA GLY A 122 5.17 2.31 -0.43
C GLY A 122 4.03 2.00 0.53
N PHE A 123 2.87 2.62 0.34
CA PHE A 123 1.69 2.38 1.16
C PHE A 123 1.21 0.93 1.08
N ILE A 124 0.96 0.40 -0.12
CA ILE A 124 0.46 -0.97 -0.27
C ILE A 124 1.45 -1.99 0.30
N TRP A 125 2.74 -1.81 0.02
CA TRP A 125 3.77 -2.68 0.58
C TRP A 125 3.77 -2.69 2.11
N SER A 126 3.76 -1.49 2.73
CA SER A 126 3.74 -1.34 4.19
C SER A 126 2.44 -1.86 4.80
N HIS A 127 1.30 -1.54 4.18
CA HIS A 127 -0.02 -1.98 4.61
C HIS A 127 -0.15 -3.51 4.61
N GLU A 128 0.30 -4.15 3.52
CA GLU A 128 0.33 -5.60 3.39
C GLU A 128 1.31 -6.26 4.38
N PHE A 129 2.49 -5.66 4.56
CA PHE A 129 3.47 -6.16 5.50
C PHE A 129 2.96 -6.11 6.95
N LEU A 130 2.41 -4.97 7.37
CA LEU A 130 1.85 -4.78 8.70
C LEU A 130 0.57 -5.59 8.89
N GLY A 131 -0.30 -5.63 7.88
CA GLY A 131 -1.56 -6.39 7.90
C GLY A 131 -1.33 -7.87 8.14
N ARG A 132 -0.37 -8.48 7.43
CA ARG A 132 0.00 -9.89 7.64
C ARG A 132 0.50 -10.20 9.04
N GLN A 133 1.04 -9.21 9.74
CA GLN A 133 1.47 -9.38 11.13
C GLN A 133 0.36 -9.10 12.13
N TRP A 134 -0.52 -8.14 11.83
CA TRP A 134 -1.55 -7.67 12.74
C TRP A 134 -2.84 -8.49 12.67
N TRP A 135 -3.39 -8.71 11.48
CA TRP A 135 -4.70 -9.34 11.30
C TRP A 135 -4.80 -10.77 11.84
N PRO A 136 -3.77 -11.64 11.77
CA PRO A 136 -3.83 -12.95 12.43
C PRO A 136 -4.02 -12.88 13.94
N ARG A 137 -3.55 -11.80 14.60
CA ARG A 137 -3.65 -11.62 16.05
C ARG A 137 -5.05 -11.26 16.51
N ILE A 138 -5.83 -10.61 15.65
CA ILE A 138 -7.17 -10.11 15.98
C ILE A 138 -8.30 -10.91 15.30
N ARG A 139 -7.99 -11.90 14.47
CA ARG A 139 -8.94 -12.64 13.64
C ARG A 139 -10.05 -13.34 14.43
N ASP A 140 -9.78 -13.71 15.69
CA ASP A 140 -10.72 -14.50 16.48
C ASP A 140 -11.92 -13.67 16.94
N HIS A 141 -11.75 -12.36 17.12
CA HIS A 141 -12.80 -11.43 17.54
C HIS A 141 -13.14 -10.35 16.49
N ASN A 142 -12.37 -10.27 15.38
CA ASN A 142 -12.55 -9.28 14.32
C ASN A 142 -12.90 -9.96 13.00
N ARG A 143 -14.15 -9.78 12.53
CA ARG A 143 -14.66 -10.42 11.32
C ARG A 143 -13.89 -10.01 10.05
N TYR A 144 -13.47 -8.75 9.94
CA TYR A 144 -12.75 -8.24 8.78
C TYR A 144 -11.35 -8.86 8.68
N ALA A 145 -10.66 -8.95 9.80
CA ALA A 145 -9.37 -9.61 9.87
C ALA A 145 -9.46 -11.10 9.55
N ARG A 146 -10.50 -11.79 10.02
CA ARG A 146 -10.76 -13.20 9.71
C ARG A 146 -10.90 -13.41 8.20
N THR A 147 -11.75 -12.62 7.55
CA THR A 147 -11.98 -12.70 6.10
C THR A 147 -10.68 -12.47 5.31
N CYS A 148 -9.91 -11.43 5.65
CA CYS A 148 -8.64 -11.17 4.97
C CYS A 148 -7.61 -12.29 5.19
N VAL A 149 -7.51 -12.87 6.39
CA VAL A 149 -6.60 -13.99 6.66
C VAL A 149 -6.96 -15.21 5.81
N GLU A 150 -8.26 -15.52 5.66
CA GLU A 150 -8.70 -16.63 4.79
C GLU A 150 -8.42 -16.34 3.31
N GLU A 151 -8.59 -15.11 2.86
CA GLU A 151 -8.23 -14.71 1.50
C GLU A 151 -6.73 -14.89 1.23
N TYR A 152 -5.84 -14.50 2.16
CA TYR A 152 -4.41 -14.75 2.04
C TYR A 152 -4.05 -16.23 1.97
N LYS A 153 -4.73 -17.07 2.76
CA LYS A 153 -4.52 -18.53 2.69
C LYS A 153 -4.91 -19.07 1.31
N GLY A 154 -6.07 -18.66 0.80
CA GLY A 154 -6.53 -19.02 -0.54
C GLY A 154 -5.53 -18.61 -1.63
N LEU A 155 -5.03 -17.39 -1.57
CA LEU A 155 -4.00 -16.90 -2.50
C LEU A 155 -2.70 -17.70 -2.40
N ALA A 156 -2.26 -18.05 -1.20
CA ALA A 156 -1.04 -18.84 -0.99
C ALA A 156 -1.17 -20.25 -1.60
N ILE A 157 -2.32 -20.91 -1.41
CA ILE A 157 -2.62 -22.23 -1.99
C ILE A 157 -2.63 -22.12 -3.52
N ALA A 158 -3.36 -21.16 -4.09
CA ALA A 158 -3.45 -20.98 -5.55
C ALA A 158 -2.07 -20.68 -6.19
N LEU A 159 -1.22 -19.92 -5.51
CA LEU A 159 0.15 -19.66 -5.95
C LEU A 159 1.02 -20.92 -5.93
N GLN A 160 0.87 -21.76 -4.90
CA GLN A 160 1.61 -23.03 -4.79
C GLN A 160 1.17 -23.98 -5.92
N GLU A 161 -0.12 -24.15 -6.14
CA GLU A 161 -0.65 -24.97 -7.24
C GLU A 161 -0.13 -24.53 -8.62
N ARG A 162 -0.08 -23.23 -8.89
CA ARG A 162 0.48 -22.67 -10.13
C ARG A 162 1.97 -22.97 -10.27
N LYS A 163 2.75 -22.86 -9.18
CA LYS A 163 4.19 -23.22 -9.19
C LYS A 163 4.38 -24.70 -9.51
N ASP A 164 3.59 -25.56 -8.88
CA ASP A 164 3.67 -27.00 -9.07
C ASP A 164 3.26 -27.40 -10.50
N ALA A 165 2.20 -26.81 -11.05
CA ALA A 165 1.81 -27.01 -12.44
C ALA A 165 2.90 -26.56 -13.42
N THR A 166 3.52 -25.40 -13.16
CA THR A 166 4.63 -24.90 -13.97
C THR A 166 5.84 -25.83 -13.91
N ALA A 167 6.17 -26.35 -12.71
CA ALA A 167 7.27 -27.31 -12.53
C ALA A 167 7.02 -28.62 -13.28
N ARG A 168 5.80 -29.17 -13.20
CA ARG A 168 5.37 -30.37 -13.95
C ARG A 168 5.52 -30.17 -15.45
N ASN A 169 4.99 -29.06 -16.00
CA ASN A 169 5.10 -28.75 -17.43
C ASN A 169 6.56 -28.59 -17.90
N ARG A 170 7.42 -28.00 -17.06
CA ARG A 170 8.85 -27.91 -17.37
C ARG A 170 9.54 -29.27 -17.36
N ALA A 171 9.21 -30.15 -16.41
CA ALA A 171 9.75 -31.49 -16.33
C ALA A 171 9.34 -32.34 -17.56
N GLU A 172 8.08 -32.26 -17.95
CA GLU A 172 7.56 -32.95 -19.13
C GLU A 172 8.24 -32.48 -20.41
N LYS A 173 8.37 -31.16 -20.62
CA LYS A 173 9.12 -30.63 -21.78
C LYS A 173 10.57 -31.07 -21.80
N ARG A 174 11.21 -31.22 -20.63
CA ARG A 174 12.59 -31.75 -20.56
C ARG A 174 12.65 -33.21 -20.98
N ARG A 175 11.71 -34.05 -20.52
CA ARG A 175 11.61 -35.46 -20.91
C ARG A 175 11.41 -35.60 -22.43
N GLN A 176 10.43 -34.91 -22.99
CA GLN A 176 10.19 -34.92 -24.43
C GLN A 176 11.40 -34.50 -25.26
N ARG A 177 12.16 -33.49 -24.79
CA ARG A 177 13.41 -33.08 -25.46
C ARG A 177 14.52 -34.10 -25.34
N ALA A 178 14.62 -34.82 -24.22
CA ALA A 178 15.59 -35.91 -24.05
C ALA A 178 15.26 -37.05 -24.99
N GLU A 179 14.02 -37.51 -25.01
CA GLU A 179 13.52 -38.56 -25.90
C GLU A 179 13.75 -38.21 -27.39
N ALA A 180 13.44 -36.96 -27.77
CA ALA A 180 13.67 -36.48 -29.14
C ALA A 180 15.17 -36.43 -29.53
N ARG A 181 16.06 -36.14 -28.56
CA ARG A 181 17.52 -36.20 -28.78
C ARG A 181 18.00 -37.64 -28.94
N GLU A 182 17.54 -38.54 -28.11
CA GLU A 182 17.86 -39.97 -28.20
C GLU A 182 17.39 -40.56 -29.52
N ALA A 183 16.15 -40.28 -29.93
CA ALA A 183 15.62 -40.70 -31.21
C ALA A 183 16.47 -40.20 -32.41
N ARG A 184 16.93 -38.92 -32.33
CA ARG A 184 17.80 -38.35 -33.38
C ARG A 184 19.21 -39.00 -33.40
N SER A 185 19.75 -39.37 -32.24
CA SER A 185 21.04 -40.01 -32.16
C SER A 185 21.04 -41.49 -32.61
N ALA A 186 19.85 -42.13 -32.49
CA ALA A 186 19.66 -43.53 -32.92
C ALA A 186 19.34 -43.68 -34.41
N ALA A 187 19.01 -42.58 -35.12
CA ALA A 187 18.76 -42.63 -36.58
C ALA A 187 20.01 -42.95 -37.36
N PRO A 188 20.02 -43.97 -38.25
CA PRO A 188 21.18 -44.33 -39.03
C PRO A 188 21.62 -43.15 -39.91
N ARG A 189 22.92 -42.84 -39.91
CA ARG A 189 23.52 -41.87 -40.81
C ARG A 189 23.48 -42.47 -42.22
N ALA A 190 22.61 -41.93 -43.07
CA ALA A 190 22.56 -42.30 -44.48
C ALA A 190 23.75 -41.75 -45.24
#